data_4bdff30e47c0ddf691e0ce6eb637f06d
#
_entry.id   4bdff30e47c0ddf691e0ce6eb637f06d
#
_cell.length_a   1.000
_cell.length_b   1.000
_cell.length_c   1.000
_cell.angle_alpha   90.00
_cell.angle_beta   90.00
_cell.angle_gamma   90.00
#
_symmetry.space_group_name_H-M   'P 1'
#
loop_
_entity.id
_entity.type
_entity.pdbx_description
1 polymer ?
#
loop_
_entity_poly.entity_id
_entity_poly.type
_entity_poly.pdbx_seq_one_letter_code
_entity_poly.pdbx_strand_id
1 'polypeptide(L)'
;MADMERAPKVLIADPDRWSAELLVELVRKARCDAHLEVLPDSQSVLEHCRTGWPDLLIVDYGLPGIGGLELLREVRRQRRHPPVPFFLITERVDAASVRAALPLAPTAYLAKPFNAEDLLQRLRNLLLEPGEELACPVPSVPNMQSLEEYLGKARETSSGAPLLKVVHEALDHAMQSHKRDLAELQPLFLQDPQLTGQLIAAANSAGQHLGNSCQTLDQAVARLGSQHSLNLAQGLALQRSVDLTDPLLLPHGERIWQQCQRTAELARWLAQCLEGDGERCYTAGLLHLLGDLAVLRSIQSWRDLGGEELTAEQVEEALRTHGAPYGSALRTRWRLPLELRQLIAAAYQLGGGVYSKDALILHIAKLAAELPEGEDAAQLAKHKAARMLGLDATLLASLPKLGMSTQASASSTKSSRS
;
A
#
# COMPACT_ATOMS: atom_id res chain seq x y z
N MET A 1 -3.07 40.36 21.43
CA MET A 1 -1.81 39.77 20.92
C MET A 1 -2.16 38.33 20.62
N ALA A 2 -2.20 38.01 19.36
CA ALA A 2 -2.68 36.75 18.82
C ALA A 2 -1.87 35.58 19.36
N ASP A 3 -2.59 34.51 19.71
CA ASP A 3 -2.00 33.20 19.97
C ASP A 3 -1.29 32.75 18.66
N MET A 4 0.03 33.00 18.59
CA MET A 4 0.84 32.63 17.43
C MET A 4 0.85 31.11 17.33
N GLU A 5 0.21 30.61 16.26
CA GLU A 5 0.60 29.39 15.52
C GLU A 5 1.07 28.19 16.35
N ARG A 6 0.19 27.67 17.16
CA ARG A 6 0.39 26.34 17.72
C ARG A 6 -0.13 25.31 16.72
N ALA A 7 0.78 24.46 16.22
CA ALA A 7 0.40 23.33 15.41
C ALA A 7 -0.73 22.52 16.08
N PRO A 8 -1.85 22.25 15.40
CA PRO A 8 -3.00 21.60 16.00
C PRO A 8 -2.70 20.17 16.41
N LYS A 9 -3.24 19.74 17.54
CA LYS A 9 -3.16 18.36 18.03
C LYS A 9 -4.37 17.58 17.56
N VAL A 10 -4.14 16.51 16.79
CA VAL A 10 -5.20 15.64 16.29
C VAL A 10 -5.00 14.23 16.85
N LEU A 11 -6.00 13.70 17.52
CA LEU A 11 -6.03 12.31 17.97
C LEU A 11 -6.89 11.48 17.01
N ILE A 12 -6.36 10.38 16.56
CA ILE A 12 -7.04 9.39 15.71
C ILE A 12 -7.17 8.10 16.51
N ALA A 13 -8.39 7.59 16.65
CA ALA A 13 -8.68 6.37 17.36
C ALA A 13 -9.49 5.43 16.46
N ASP A 14 -8.80 4.49 15.83
CA ASP A 14 -9.37 3.48 14.92
C ASP A 14 -8.66 2.15 15.16
N PRO A 15 -9.38 1.04 15.42
CA PRO A 15 -8.78 -0.27 15.63
C PRO A 15 -8.19 -0.88 14.36
N ASP A 16 -8.66 -0.43 13.19
CA ASP A 16 -8.10 -0.85 11.91
C ASP A 16 -6.91 0.03 11.53
N ARG A 17 -5.74 -0.60 11.50
CA ARG A 17 -4.48 0.07 11.20
C ARG A 17 -4.50 0.81 9.85
N TRP A 18 -5.11 0.21 8.83
CA TRP A 18 -5.13 0.79 7.49
C TRP A 18 -6.03 2.01 7.39
N SER A 19 -7.18 1.96 8.06
CA SER A 19 -8.07 3.10 8.23
C SER A 19 -7.37 4.24 9.00
N ALA A 20 -6.67 3.91 10.08
CA ALA A 20 -5.90 4.88 10.85
C ALA A 20 -4.76 5.52 10.03
N GLU A 21 -4.01 4.74 9.27
CA GLU A 21 -2.94 5.25 8.38
C GLU A 21 -3.52 6.18 7.29
N LEU A 22 -4.66 5.84 6.68
CA LEU A 22 -5.36 6.72 5.74
C LEU A 22 -5.76 8.05 6.39
N LEU A 23 -6.33 8.00 7.60
CA LEU A 23 -6.73 9.21 8.33
C LEU A 23 -5.52 10.10 8.68
N VAL A 24 -4.40 9.49 9.07
CA VAL A 24 -3.13 10.21 9.30
C VAL A 24 -2.69 10.96 8.04
N GLU A 25 -2.71 10.31 6.89
CA GLU A 25 -2.29 10.94 5.62
C GLU A 25 -3.25 12.06 5.19
N LEU A 26 -4.55 11.88 5.37
CA LEU A 26 -5.53 12.92 5.10
C LEU A 26 -5.34 14.16 5.98
N VAL A 27 -5.08 13.97 7.27
CA VAL A 27 -4.80 15.09 8.19
C VAL A 27 -3.49 15.78 7.81
N ARG A 28 -2.42 15.04 7.50
CA ARG A 28 -1.15 15.60 7.04
C ARG A 28 -1.29 16.39 5.73
N LYS A 29 -2.12 15.91 4.80
CA LYS A 29 -2.41 16.62 3.55
C LYS A 29 -3.27 17.87 3.77
N ALA A 30 -4.13 17.86 4.79
CA ALA A 30 -4.91 19.01 5.20
C ALA A 30 -4.05 20.04 5.93
N ARG A 31 -3.24 19.60 6.89
CA ARG A 31 -2.36 20.43 7.73
C ARG A 31 -1.07 19.67 8.09
N CYS A 32 0.01 20.01 7.42
CA CYS A 32 1.25 19.23 7.46
C CYS A 32 2.04 19.35 8.77
N ASP A 33 1.84 20.42 9.53
CA ASP A 33 2.46 20.68 10.83
C ASP A 33 1.67 20.10 12.01
N ALA A 34 0.48 19.50 11.76
CA ALA A 34 -0.35 18.92 12.81
C ALA A 34 0.38 17.84 13.62
N HIS A 35 0.27 17.93 14.95
CA HIS A 35 0.73 16.87 15.85
C HIS A 35 -0.30 15.74 15.87
N LEU A 36 0.08 14.59 15.33
CA LEU A 36 -0.79 13.43 15.19
C LEU A 36 -0.42 12.34 16.18
N GLU A 37 -1.43 11.77 16.83
CA GLU A 37 -1.30 10.61 17.67
C GLU A 37 -2.40 9.60 17.35
N VAL A 38 -2.01 8.33 17.17
CA VAL A 38 -2.93 7.23 16.90
C VAL A 38 -3.06 6.38 18.15
N LEU A 39 -4.29 6.20 18.61
CA LEU A 39 -4.62 5.52 19.86
C LEU A 39 -5.47 4.27 19.57
N PRO A 40 -5.20 3.13 20.24
CA PRO A 40 -5.85 1.86 19.91
C PRO A 40 -7.24 1.67 20.52
N ASP A 41 -7.60 2.43 21.56
CA ASP A 41 -8.82 2.24 22.32
C ASP A 41 -9.30 3.52 23.00
N SER A 42 -10.54 3.48 23.49
CA SER A 42 -11.19 4.62 24.14
C SER A 42 -10.57 5.01 25.49
N GLN A 43 -9.95 4.08 26.20
CA GLN A 43 -9.28 4.35 27.47
C GLN A 43 -8.05 5.23 27.24
N SER A 44 -7.22 4.88 26.28
CA SER A 44 -6.05 5.66 25.89
C SER A 44 -6.43 7.08 25.46
N VAL A 45 -7.55 7.25 24.72
CA VAL A 45 -8.09 8.58 24.36
C VAL A 45 -8.46 9.39 25.61
N LEU A 46 -9.18 8.79 26.57
CA LEU A 46 -9.59 9.48 27.79
C LEU A 46 -8.38 9.85 28.66
N GLU A 47 -7.39 8.99 28.78
CA GLU A 47 -6.14 9.26 29.49
C GLU A 47 -5.38 10.41 28.86
N HIS A 48 -5.28 10.42 27.53
CA HIS A 48 -4.65 11.52 26.79
C HIS A 48 -5.40 12.84 27.03
N CYS A 49 -6.73 12.84 26.94
CA CYS A 49 -7.55 14.04 27.20
C CYS A 49 -7.42 14.60 28.64
N ARG A 50 -7.00 13.79 29.61
CA ARG A 50 -6.71 14.27 30.99
C ARG A 50 -5.41 15.07 31.05
N THR A 51 -4.43 14.76 30.21
CA THR A 51 -3.14 15.46 30.18
C THR A 51 -3.18 16.71 29.32
N GLY A 52 -4.04 16.72 28.30
CA GLY A 52 -4.21 17.86 27.39
C GLY A 52 -5.24 17.56 26.32
N TRP A 53 -6.09 18.53 26.03
CA TRP A 53 -7.14 18.36 25.04
C TRP A 53 -6.60 18.53 23.62
N PRO A 54 -7.02 17.68 22.69
CA PRO A 54 -6.74 17.85 21.28
C PRO A 54 -7.63 18.93 20.66
N ASP A 55 -7.21 19.42 19.50
CA ASP A 55 -7.97 20.35 18.67
C ASP A 55 -8.97 19.60 17.76
N LEU A 56 -8.75 18.30 17.53
CA LEU A 56 -9.68 17.41 16.80
C LEU A 56 -9.54 15.97 17.31
N LEU A 57 -10.68 15.31 17.46
CA LEU A 57 -10.81 13.87 17.69
C LEU A 57 -11.42 13.21 16.45
N ILE A 58 -10.77 12.20 15.88
CA ILE A 58 -11.29 11.35 14.81
C ILE A 58 -11.40 9.93 15.37
N VAL A 59 -12.62 9.43 15.54
CA VAL A 59 -12.88 8.22 16.32
C VAL A 59 -13.75 7.24 15.56
N ASP A 60 -13.34 5.99 15.51
CA ASP A 60 -14.17 4.90 15.00
C ASP A 60 -15.31 4.56 15.98
N TYR A 61 -16.51 4.33 15.46
CA TYR A 61 -17.68 3.96 16.28
C TYR A 61 -17.47 2.65 17.04
N GLY A 62 -16.82 1.67 16.40
CA GLY A 62 -16.51 0.36 16.96
C GLY A 62 -15.24 0.30 17.81
N LEU A 63 -14.72 1.44 18.25
CA LEU A 63 -13.48 1.53 19.04
C LEU A 63 -13.51 0.60 20.25
N PRO A 64 -12.46 -0.19 20.54
CA PRO A 64 -12.36 -1.01 21.74
C PRO A 64 -12.53 -0.21 23.03
N GLY A 65 -13.06 -0.87 24.05
CA GLY A 65 -13.40 -0.25 25.35
C GLY A 65 -14.86 0.16 25.42
N ILE A 66 -15.14 1.44 25.69
CA ILE A 66 -16.53 1.94 25.82
C ILE A 66 -17.19 2.23 24.47
N GLY A 67 -16.48 2.14 23.36
CA GLY A 67 -16.96 2.47 22.02
C GLY A 67 -16.92 3.97 21.71
N GLY A 68 -16.92 4.30 20.40
CA GLY A 68 -16.78 5.69 19.94
C GLY A 68 -17.94 6.59 20.33
N LEU A 69 -19.17 6.08 20.33
CA LEU A 69 -20.36 6.86 20.71
C LEU A 69 -20.37 7.23 22.20
N GLU A 70 -20.01 6.28 23.07
CA GLU A 70 -19.94 6.55 24.51
C GLU A 70 -18.74 7.45 24.83
N LEU A 71 -17.63 7.29 24.13
CA LEU A 71 -16.49 8.21 24.20
C LEU A 71 -16.91 9.63 23.84
N LEU A 72 -17.67 9.84 22.75
CA LEU A 72 -18.23 11.15 22.41
C LEU A 72 -19.09 11.71 23.55
N ARG A 73 -19.92 10.88 24.19
CA ARG A 73 -20.74 11.29 25.34
C ARG A 73 -19.89 11.74 26.50
N GLU A 74 -18.83 11.01 26.83
CA GLU A 74 -17.89 11.39 27.90
C GLU A 74 -17.18 12.72 27.59
N VAL A 75 -16.72 12.91 26.35
CA VAL A 75 -16.10 14.17 25.91
C VAL A 75 -17.07 15.33 26.00
N ARG A 76 -18.36 15.16 25.65
CA ARG A 76 -19.39 16.21 25.76
C ARG A 76 -19.79 16.51 27.22
N ARG A 77 -19.70 15.54 28.14
CA ARG A 77 -19.93 15.76 29.59
C ARG A 77 -18.96 16.75 30.22
N GLN A 78 -17.75 16.90 29.65
CA GLN A 78 -16.76 17.88 30.16
C GLN A 78 -17.13 19.33 29.89
N ARG A 79 -18.21 19.61 29.14
CA ARG A 79 -18.83 20.94 28.90
C ARG A 79 -17.83 22.03 28.47
N ARG A 80 -16.86 21.67 27.65
CA ARG A 80 -15.89 22.65 27.14
C ARG A 80 -16.55 23.63 26.16
N HIS A 81 -16.05 24.86 26.16
CA HIS A 81 -16.44 25.91 25.23
C HIS A 81 -15.20 26.54 24.57
N PRO A 82 -15.06 26.52 23.25
CA PRO A 82 -15.90 25.75 22.32
C PRO A 82 -15.77 24.24 22.53
N PRO A 83 -16.78 23.45 22.15
CA PRO A 83 -16.71 21.99 22.25
C PRO A 83 -15.62 21.45 21.33
N VAL A 84 -14.87 20.46 21.80
CA VAL A 84 -13.82 19.83 20.99
C VAL A 84 -14.44 19.24 19.72
N PRO A 85 -13.94 19.59 18.54
CA PRO A 85 -14.33 18.97 17.28
C PRO A 85 -14.17 17.46 17.34
N PHE A 86 -15.22 16.73 16.91
CA PHE A 86 -15.27 15.28 17.01
C PHE A 86 -15.86 14.69 15.74
N PHE A 87 -15.05 13.94 15.00
CA PHE A 87 -15.48 13.15 13.85
C PHE A 87 -15.75 11.73 14.32
N LEU A 88 -16.97 11.27 14.15
CA LEU A 88 -17.36 9.89 14.42
C LEU A 88 -17.44 9.13 13.10
N ILE A 89 -16.57 8.16 12.92
CA ILE A 89 -16.49 7.33 11.71
C ILE A 89 -17.09 5.95 12.01
N THR A 90 -17.87 5.39 11.10
CA THR A 90 -18.63 4.17 11.38
C THR A 90 -18.90 3.34 10.15
N GLU A 91 -18.88 2.02 10.30
CA GLU A 91 -19.42 1.09 9.31
C GLU A 91 -20.96 0.99 9.38
N ARG A 92 -21.55 1.50 10.46
CA ARG A 92 -23.00 1.44 10.70
C ARG A 92 -23.70 2.65 10.10
N VAL A 93 -24.49 2.43 9.07
CA VAL A 93 -25.33 3.45 8.40
C VAL A 93 -26.81 3.35 8.79
N ASP A 94 -27.13 2.56 9.81
CA ASP A 94 -28.52 2.38 10.24
C ASP A 94 -29.05 3.65 10.97
N ALA A 95 -30.35 3.90 10.79
CA ALA A 95 -31.01 5.07 11.34
C ALA A 95 -30.98 5.14 12.90
N ALA A 96 -30.76 4.01 13.59
CA ALA A 96 -30.67 3.97 15.04
C ALA A 96 -29.34 4.55 15.53
N SER A 97 -28.23 4.16 14.90
CA SER A 97 -26.87 4.68 15.20
C SER A 97 -26.78 6.18 14.95
N VAL A 98 -27.32 6.66 13.84
CA VAL A 98 -27.39 8.10 13.52
C VAL A 98 -28.20 8.85 14.55
N ARG A 99 -29.41 8.37 14.90
CA ARG A 99 -30.26 8.99 15.93
C ARG A 99 -29.64 9.02 17.31
N ALA A 100 -28.82 8.03 17.66
CA ALA A 100 -28.10 8.01 18.92
C ALA A 100 -26.95 9.02 18.99
N ALA A 101 -26.32 9.35 17.86
CA ALA A 101 -25.21 10.30 17.77
C ALA A 101 -25.69 11.76 17.69
N LEU A 102 -26.81 12.05 17.01
CA LEU A 102 -27.31 13.42 16.78
C LEU A 102 -27.41 14.28 18.05
N PRO A 103 -27.95 13.81 19.20
CA PRO A 103 -28.04 14.63 20.41
C PRO A 103 -26.69 15.03 21.03
N LEU A 104 -25.63 14.31 20.66
CA LEU A 104 -24.25 14.57 21.12
C LEU A 104 -23.50 15.56 20.23
N ALA A 105 -24.13 15.99 19.12
CA ALA A 105 -23.60 16.96 18.17
C ALA A 105 -22.14 16.67 17.78
N PRO A 106 -21.82 15.53 17.15
CA PRO A 106 -20.52 15.33 16.54
C PRO A 106 -20.32 16.40 15.45
N THR A 107 -19.08 16.87 15.27
CA THR A 107 -18.75 17.82 14.19
C THR A 107 -18.95 17.20 12.82
N ALA A 108 -18.66 15.90 12.70
CA ALA A 108 -19.01 15.09 11.53
C ALA A 108 -19.40 13.65 11.95
N TYR A 109 -20.36 13.08 11.23
CA TYR A 109 -20.69 11.65 11.28
C TYR A 109 -20.44 11.08 9.89
N LEU A 110 -19.49 10.18 9.76
CA LEU A 110 -19.00 9.68 8.49
C LEU A 110 -19.18 8.18 8.41
N ALA A 111 -19.87 7.72 7.37
CA ALA A 111 -20.00 6.31 7.10
C ALA A 111 -18.76 5.77 6.37
N LYS A 112 -18.23 4.64 6.83
CA LYS A 112 -17.26 3.85 6.05
C LYS A 112 -18.03 3.04 4.97
N PRO A 113 -17.56 3.04 3.75
CA PRO A 113 -16.42 3.78 3.21
C PRO A 113 -16.75 5.25 2.95
N PHE A 114 -15.91 6.17 3.40
CA PHE A 114 -16.06 7.61 3.18
C PHE A 114 -15.30 8.09 1.93
N ASN A 115 -15.68 9.26 1.42
CA ASN A 115 -14.93 9.93 0.37
C ASN A 115 -13.71 10.63 0.96
N ALA A 116 -12.51 10.26 0.47
CA ALA A 116 -11.26 10.85 0.94
C ALA A 116 -11.19 12.36 0.65
N GLU A 117 -11.65 12.82 -0.53
CA GLU A 117 -11.64 14.25 -0.90
C GLU A 117 -12.64 15.07 -0.06
N ASP A 118 -13.85 14.54 0.17
CA ASP A 118 -14.84 15.19 1.05
C ASP A 118 -14.31 15.32 2.48
N LEU A 119 -13.63 14.29 2.98
CA LEU A 119 -13.01 14.33 4.30
C LEU A 119 -11.84 15.30 4.35
N LEU A 120 -10.98 15.31 3.33
CA LEU A 120 -9.87 16.24 3.21
C LEU A 120 -10.36 17.70 3.21
N GLN A 121 -11.42 18.01 2.46
CA GLN A 121 -12.01 19.36 2.45
C GLN A 121 -12.57 19.76 3.81
N ARG A 122 -13.23 18.84 4.53
CA ARG A 122 -13.71 19.09 5.90
C ARG A 122 -12.57 19.32 6.89
N LEU A 123 -11.48 18.55 6.77
CA LEU A 123 -10.29 18.73 7.59
C LEU A 123 -9.62 20.07 7.33
N ARG A 124 -9.49 20.50 6.04
CA ARG A 124 -8.98 21.82 5.69
C ARG A 124 -9.82 22.92 6.30
N ASN A 125 -11.14 22.87 6.14
CA ASN A 125 -12.05 23.87 6.68
C ASN A 125 -12.02 23.96 8.22
N LEU A 126 -11.59 22.90 8.90
CA LEU A 126 -11.53 22.85 10.35
C LEU A 126 -10.15 23.22 10.90
N LEU A 127 -9.08 22.83 10.21
CA LEU A 127 -7.71 22.93 10.71
C LEU A 127 -6.92 24.12 10.14
N LEU A 128 -7.43 24.80 9.10
CA LEU A 128 -6.82 25.97 8.48
C LEU A 128 -7.68 27.20 8.74
N GLU A 129 -7.02 28.32 9.04
CA GLU A 129 -7.69 29.63 9.04
C GLU A 129 -7.96 30.09 7.60
N PRO A 130 -9.00 30.89 7.34
CA PRO A 130 -9.29 31.42 6.02
C PRO A 130 -8.11 32.23 5.47
N GLY A 131 -7.50 31.75 4.37
CA GLY A 131 -6.35 32.40 3.73
C GLY A 131 -4.98 32.00 4.32
N GLU A 132 -4.93 31.02 5.21
CA GLU A 132 -3.68 30.47 5.73
C GLU A 132 -3.00 29.60 4.65
N GLU A 133 -1.84 30.03 4.18
CA GLU A 133 -0.95 29.22 3.34
C GLU A 133 0.15 28.61 4.21
N LEU A 134 0.06 27.30 4.44
CA LEU A 134 1.10 26.60 5.20
C LEU A 134 2.30 26.32 4.31
N ALA A 135 3.43 26.94 4.62
CA ALA A 135 4.72 26.46 4.17
C ALA A 135 5.06 25.19 4.97
N CYS A 136 4.81 24.03 4.37
CA CYS A 136 5.19 22.77 5.00
C CYS A 136 6.74 22.72 5.10
N PRO A 137 7.31 22.70 6.30
CA PRO A 137 8.75 22.58 6.42
C PRO A 137 9.18 21.25 5.81
N VAL A 138 10.09 21.31 4.84
CA VAL A 138 10.83 20.12 4.44
C VAL A 138 11.64 19.70 5.66
N PRO A 139 11.46 18.47 6.20
CA PRO A 139 12.24 18.03 7.33
C PRO A 139 13.73 18.18 7.01
N SER A 140 14.46 18.99 7.78
CA SER A 140 15.91 19.06 7.64
C SER A 140 16.52 17.77 8.17
N VAL A 141 17.47 17.21 7.43
CA VAL A 141 18.22 16.01 7.83
C VAL A 141 18.90 16.25 9.16
N PRO A 142 18.65 15.45 10.20
CA PRO A 142 19.59 15.37 11.31
C PRO A 142 20.88 14.76 10.77
N ASN A 143 22.02 15.46 10.83
CA ASN A 143 23.42 15.00 10.59
C ASN A 143 23.58 13.49 10.22
N MET A 144 23.04 13.06 9.09
CA MET A 144 23.19 11.68 8.64
C MET A 144 24.44 11.57 7.81
N GLN A 145 25.39 10.80 8.30
CA GLN A 145 26.75 10.77 7.78
C GLN A 145 26.89 9.97 6.48
N SER A 146 25.97 9.07 6.14
CA SER A 146 26.04 8.28 4.90
C SER A 146 24.67 7.74 4.45
N LEU A 147 24.56 7.44 3.14
CA LEU A 147 23.41 6.74 2.55
C LEU A 147 23.16 5.39 3.22
N GLU A 148 24.23 4.63 3.50
CA GLU A 148 24.19 3.31 4.12
C GLU A 148 23.50 3.37 5.50
N GLU A 149 23.89 4.33 6.34
CA GLU A 149 23.30 4.52 7.66
C GLU A 149 21.82 4.91 7.56
N TYR A 150 21.49 5.80 6.61
CA TYR A 150 20.11 6.21 6.35
C TYR A 150 19.25 5.03 5.94
N LEU A 151 19.69 4.25 4.94
CA LEU A 151 18.95 3.08 4.46
C LEU A 151 18.79 2.02 5.55
N GLY A 152 19.82 1.82 6.39
CA GLY A 152 19.71 0.92 7.54
C GLY A 152 18.59 1.29 8.50
N LYS A 153 18.44 2.56 8.84
CA LYS A 153 17.38 3.10 9.71
C LYS A 153 16.02 3.15 9.00
N ALA A 154 16.00 3.65 7.76
CA ALA A 154 14.78 3.79 6.97
C ALA A 154 14.09 2.45 6.70
N ARG A 155 14.83 1.34 6.63
CA ARG A 155 14.26 -0.02 6.51
C ARG A 155 13.26 -0.33 7.61
N GLU A 156 13.49 0.14 8.83
CA GLU A 156 12.61 -0.13 9.98
C GLU A 156 11.32 0.68 9.94
N THR A 157 11.32 1.83 9.27
CA THR A 157 10.19 2.78 9.21
C THR A 157 9.55 2.90 7.84
N SER A 158 10.15 2.32 6.78
CA SER A 158 9.68 2.41 5.40
C SER A 158 8.20 2.04 5.28
N SER A 159 7.40 2.91 4.68
CA SER A 159 5.98 2.67 4.40
C SER A 159 5.73 1.84 3.14
N GLY A 160 6.76 1.59 2.33
CA GLY A 160 6.69 0.76 1.13
C GLY A 160 7.34 1.39 -0.10
N ALA A 161 6.94 0.91 -1.26
CA ALA A 161 7.42 1.31 -2.58
C ALA A 161 6.68 2.55 -3.12
N PRO A 162 7.19 3.21 -4.17
CA PRO A 162 6.42 4.18 -4.93
C PRO A 162 5.33 3.48 -5.75
N LEU A 163 4.25 4.22 -6.07
CA LEU A 163 3.22 3.76 -7.00
C LEU A 163 3.70 3.91 -8.45
N LEU A 164 3.17 3.08 -9.32
CA LEU A 164 3.26 3.31 -10.76
C LEU A 164 2.57 4.63 -11.12
N LYS A 165 3.23 5.49 -11.91
CA LYS A 165 2.69 6.79 -12.31
C LYS A 165 1.30 6.67 -12.93
N VAL A 166 1.06 5.69 -13.81
CA VAL A 166 -0.24 5.47 -14.43
C VAL A 166 -1.33 5.12 -13.41
N VAL A 167 -0.98 4.42 -12.34
CA VAL A 167 -1.90 4.06 -11.25
C VAL A 167 -2.22 5.29 -10.42
N HIS A 168 -1.21 6.09 -10.07
CA HIS A 168 -1.40 7.33 -9.33
C HIS A 168 -2.29 8.32 -10.10
N GLU A 169 -2.01 8.59 -11.38
CA GLU A 169 -2.83 9.45 -12.23
C GLU A 169 -4.28 8.96 -12.36
N ALA A 170 -4.49 7.64 -12.49
CA ALA A 170 -5.83 7.07 -12.54
C ALA A 170 -6.60 7.23 -11.22
N LEU A 171 -5.93 7.09 -10.08
CA LEU A 171 -6.53 7.30 -8.77
C LEU A 171 -6.85 8.79 -8.54
N ASP A 172 -5.98 9.71 -8.91
CA ASP A 172 -6.23 11.15 -8.83
C ASP A 172 -7.42 11.56 -9.70
N HIS A 173 -7.49 11.05 -10.93
CA HIS A 173 -8.64 11.28 -11.81
C HIS A 173 -9.94 10.71 -11.23
N ALA A 174 -9.90 9.52 -10.65
CA ALA A 174 -11.06 8.91 -10.01
C ALA A 174 -11.54 9.71 -8.76
N MET A 175 -10.62 10.33 -8.03
CA MET A 175 -10.96 11.25 -6.92
C MET A 175 -11.67 12.51 -7.42
N GLN A 176 -11.15 13.15 -8.47
CA GLN A 176 -11.69 14.40 -9.03
C GLN A 176 -13.03 14.22 -9.73
N SER A 177 -13.20 13.13 -10.49
CA SER A 177 -14.41 12.87 -11.30
C SER A 177 -15.59 12.30 -10.50
N HIS A 178 -15.40 11.97 -9.21
CA HIS A 178 -16.38 11.27 -8.38
C HIS A 178 -16.87 9.93 -8.97
N LYS A 179 -16.23 9.45 -10.04
CA LYS A 179 -16.46 8.12 -10.60
C LYS A 179 -15.68 7.08 -9.82
N ARG A 180 -16.38 6.10 -9.27
CA ARG A 180 -15.81 5.10 -8.37
C ARG A 180 -16.11 3.70 -8.87
N ASP A 181 -15.68 3.40 -10.08
CA ASP A 181 -15.77 2.03 -10.60
C ASP A 181 -14.42 1.33 -10.41
N LEU A 182 -14.36 0.46 -9.40
CA LEU A 182 -13.18 -0.36 -9.14
C LEU A 182 -12.91 -1.31 -10.31
N ALA A 183 -13.94 -1.74 -11.04
CA ALA A 183 -13.76 -2.66 -12.16
C ALA A 183 -12.91 -2.05 -13.28
N GLU A 184 -12.96 -0.73 -13.47
CA GLU A 184 -12.10 -0.02 -14.42
C GLU A 184 -10.65 0.11 -13.93
N LEU A 185 -10.43 0.19 -12.61
CA LEU A 185 -9.12 0.40 -12.00
C LEU A 185 -8.40 -0.91 -11.62
N GLN A 186 -9.14 -1.98 -11.40
CA GLN A 186 -8.58 -3.27 -10.95
C GLN A 186 -7.46 -3.81 -11.87
N PRO A 187 -7.55 -3.72 -13.22
CA PRO A 187 -6.45 -4.13 -14.10
C PRO A 187 -5.16 -3.33 -13.89
N LEU A 188 -5.27 -2.06 -13.49
CA LEU A 188 -4.11 -1.23 -13.16
C LEU A 188 -3.52 -1.62 -11.80
N PHE A 189 -4.37 -1.91 -10.81
CA PHE A 189 -3.95 -2.34 -9.48
C PHE A 189 -3.16 -3.64 -9.53
N LEU A 190 -3.54 -4.57 -10.42
CA LEU A 190 -2.80 -5.81 -10.67
C LEU A 190 -1.37 -5.59 -11.19
N GLN A 191 -1.05 -4.42 -11.72
CA GLN A 191 0.28 -4.10 -12.24
C GLN A 191 1.17 -3.40 -11.21
N ASP A 192 0.60 -2.93 -10.10
CA ASP A 192 1.32 -2.18 -9.08
C ASP A 192 1.66 -3.03 -7.86
N PRO A 193 2.97 -3.29 -7.58
CA PRO A 193 3.39 -4.11 -6.45
C PRO A 193 3.01 -3.52 -5.09
N GLN A 194 3.10 -2.19 -4.94
CA GLN A 194 2.79 -1.50 -3.69
C GLN A 194 1.31 -1.65 -3.35
N LEU A 195 0.46 -1.32 -4.31
CA LEU A 195 -0.99 -1.34 -4.12
C LEU A 195 -1.52 -2.77 -3.91
N THR A 196 -1.08 -3.72 -4.75
CA THR A 196 -1.42 -5.15 -4.59
C THR A 196 -1.02 -5.67 -3.22
N GLY A 197 0.22 -5.41 -2.79
CA GLY A 197 0.70 -5.86 -1.49
C GLY A 197 -0.07 -5.26 -0.31
N GLN A 198 -0.40 -3.99 -0.37
CA GLN A 198 -1.17 -3.28 0.65
C GLN A 198 -2.62 -3.77 0.75
N LEU A 199 -3.32 -3.98 -0.37
CA LEU A 199 -4.68 -4.51 -0.36
C LEU A 199 -4.74 -5.94 0.20
N ILE A 200 -3.77 -6.80 -0.17
CA ILE A 200 -3.65 -8.14 0.41
C ILE A 200 -3.40 -8.06 1.92
N ALA A 201 -2.53 -7.16 2.37
CA ALA A 201 -2.24 -6.97 3.78
C ALA A 201 -3.46 -6.47 4.56
N ALA A 202 -4.20 -5.50 4.01
CA ALA A 202 -5.43 -4.98 4.59
C ALA A 202 -6.50 -6.07 4.73
N ALA A 203 -6.69 -6.89 3.69
CA ALA A 203 -7.64 -8.01 3.70
C ALA A 203 -7.29 -9.11 4.72
N ASN A 204 -6.04 -9.19 5.14
CA ASN A 204 -5.57 -10.14 6.17
C ASN A 204 -5.38 -9.49 7.55
N SER A 205 -5.80 -8.23 7.74
CA SER A 205 -5.78 -7.58 9.05
C SER A 205 -6.71 -8.27 10.05
N ALA A 206 -6.46 -8.07 11.35
CA ALA A 206 -7.23 -8.75 12.40
C ALA A 206 -8.75 -8.47 12.33
N GLY A 207 -9.15 -7.27 11.87
CA GLY A 207 -10.56 -6.87 11.71
C GLY A 207 -11.26 -7.55 10.52
N GLN A 208 -10.49 -8.05 9.55
CA GLN A 208 -10.98 -8.67 8.33
C GLN A 208 -10.70 -10.19 8.25
N HIS A 209 -10.11 -10.76 9.31
CA HIS A 209 -9.66 -12.16 9.29
C HIS A 209 -10.82 -13.14 9.45
N LEU A 210 -11.49 -13.45 8.34
CA LEU A 210 -12.56 -14.44 8.24
C LEU A 210 -12.10 -15.62 7.37
N GLY A 211 -11.61 -16.70 8.01
CA GLY A 211 -11.23 -17.93 7.32
C GLY A 211 -9.82 -17.95 6.73
N ASN A 212 -9.67 -18.47 5.49
CA ASN A 212 -8.37 -18.62 4.85
C ASN A 212 -7.70 -17.28 4.51
N SER A 213 -6.37 -17.22 4.53
CA SER A 213 -5.61 -16.03 4.17
C SER A 213 -5.76 -15.67 2.69
N CYS A 214 -5.92 -14.38 2.38
CA CYS A 214 -5.89 -13.87 1.01
C CYS A 214 -4.44 -13.83 0.51
N GLN A 215 -4.19 -14.40 -0.66
CA GLN A 215 -2.87 -14.45 -1.29
C GLN A 215 -2.86 -13.78 -2.66
N THR A 216 -4.02 -13.34 -3.17
CA THR A 216 -4.17 -12.66 -4.46
C THR A 216 -4.97 -11.38 -4.31
N LEU A 217 -4.85 -10.46 -5.28
CA LEU A 217 -5.60 -9.20 -5.28
C LEU A 217 -7.11 -9.47 -5.37
N ASP A 218 -7.55 -10.42 -6.21
CA ASP A 218 -8.98 -10.74 -6.36
C ASP A 218 -9.60 -11.23 -5.04
N GLN A 219 -8.88 -12.09 -4.31
CA GLN A 219 -9.30 -12.53 -2.97
C GLN A 219 -9.37 -11.36 -1.98
N ALA A 220 -8.40 -10.45 -2.05
CA ALA A 220 -8.36 -9.28 -1.19
C ALA A 220 -9.52 -8.33 -1.49
N VAL A 221 -9.77 -8.01 -2.76
CA VAL A 221 -10.89 -7.16 -3.21
C VAL A 221 -12.24 -7.79 -2.86
N ALA A 222 -12.40 -9.10 -3.07
CA ALA A 222 -13.62 -9.82 -2.70
C ALA A 222 -13.92 -9.75 -1.19
N ARG A 223 -12.87 -9.78 -0.35
CA ARG A 223 -13.00 -9.68 1.11
C ARG A 223 -13.26 -8.26 1.61
N LEU A 224 -12.51 -7.28 1.10
CA LEU A 224 -12.62 -5.88 1.49
C LEU A 224 -13.87 -5.20 0.92
N GLY A 225 -14.33 -5.67 -0.23
CA GLY A 225 -15.33 -4.99 -1.06
C GLY A 225 -14.73 -3.87 -1.90
N SER A 226 -15.38 -3.57 -3.01
CA SER A 226 -14.88 -2.63 -4.02
C SER A 226 -14.63 -1.24 -3.46
N GLN A 227 -15.56 -0.72 -2.66
CA GLN A 227 -15.46 0.65 -2.15
C GLN A 227 -14.34 0.81 -1.11
N HIS A 228 -14.17 -0.16 -0.21
CA HIS A 228 -13.08 -0.11 0.77
C HIS A 228 -11.71 -0.24 0.10
N SER A 229 -11.58 -1.15 -0.87
CA SER A 229 -10.37 -1.30 -1.68
C SER A 229 -10.00 0.00 -2.40
N LEU A 230 -10.97 0.69 -3.00
CA LEU A 230 -10.75 1.97 -3.65
C LEU A 230 -10.32 3.06 -2.67
N ASN A 231 -10.95 3.14 -1.49
CA ASN A 231 -10.57 4.13 -0.48
C ASN A 231 -9.13 3.92 0.02
N LEU A 232 -8.72 2.66 0.22
CA LEU A 232 -7.33 2.35 0.58
C LEU A 232 -6.36 2.75 -0.52
N ALA A 233 -6.68 2.46 -1.78
CA ALA A 233 -5.88 2.85 -2.93
C ALA A 233 -5.74 4.38 -3.04
N GLN A 234 -6.83 5.11 -2.89
CA GLN A 234 -6.83 6.59 -2.87
C GLN A 234 -6.01 7.14 -1.70
N GLY A 235 -6.10 6.51 -0.53
CA GLY A 235 -5.28 6.88 0.63
C GLY A 235 -3.78 6.72 0.38
N LEU A 236 -3.39 5.66 -0.33
CA LEU A 236 -1.99 5.47 -0.74
C LEU A 236 -1.53 6.55 -1.73
N ALA A 237 -2.37 6.91 -2.70
CA ALA A 237 -2.06 7.97 -3.65
C ALA A 237 -1.89 9.36 -3.00
N LEU A 238 -2.48 9.58 -1.83
CA LEU A 238 -2.34 10.82 -1.07
C LEU A 238 -1.05 10.92 -0.26
N GLN A 239 -0.29 9.84 -0.10
CA GLN A 239 0.95 9.87 0.67
C GLN A 239 2.02 10.75 0.00
N ARG A 240 2.80 11.45 0.83
CA ARG A 240 4.00 12.14 0.35
C ARG A 240 5.01 11.12 -0.18
N SER A 241 5.76 11.50 -1.20
CA SER A 241 6.76 10.63 -1.83
C SER A 241 6.20 9.31 -2.40
N VAL A 242 4.92 9.32 -2.80
CA VAL A 242 4.31 8.18 -3.48
C VAL A 242 4.87 8.00 -4.89
N ASP A 243 5.27 9.10 -5.51
CA ASP A 243 5.87 9.11 -6.85
C ASP A 243 7.39 9.02 -6.79
N LEU A 244 7.95 8.29 -7.74
CA LEU A 244 9.37 8.36 -8.04
C LEU A 244 9.57 9.48 -9.08
N THR A 245 10.22 10.57 -8.68
CA THR A 245 10.38 11.78 -9.52
C THR A 245 11.83 12.13 -9.82
N ASP A 246 12.77 11.56 -9.08
CA ASP A 246 14.18 11.83 -9.24
C ASP A 246 14.71 11.29 -10.58
N PRO A 247 15.30 12.14 -11.45
CA PRO A 247 15.76 11.72 -12.78
C PRO A 247 16.83 10.61 -12.77
N LEU A 248 17.62 10.50 -11.70
CA LEU A 248 18.59 9.43 -11.53
C LEU A 248 17.90 8.09 -11.24
N LEU A 249 16.82 8.13 -10.46
CA LEU A 249 16.16 6.92 -9.95
C LEU A 249 15.09 6.38 -10.90
N LEU A 250 14.48 7.25 -11.73
CA LEU A 250 13.41 6.87 -12.66
C LEU A 250 13.76 5.67 -13.55
N PRO A 251 14.93 5.62 -14.23
CA PRO A 251 15.26 4.48 -15.09
C PRO A 251 15.37 3.15 -14.30
N HIS A 252 15.89 3.22 -13.08
CA HIS A 252 15.97 2.04 -12.20
C HIS A 252 14.57 1.58 -11.78
N GLY A 253 13.67 2.51 -11.43
CA GLY A 253 12.29 2.22 -11.10
C GLY A 253 11.54 1.55 -12.25
N GLU A 254 11.59 2.13 -13.44
CA GLU A 254 10.96 1.58 -14.64
C GLU A 254 11.44 0.16 -14.96
N ARG A 255 12.75 -0.06 -14.91
CA ARG A 255 13.34 -1.39 -15.10
C ARG A 255 12.83 -2.40 -14.08
N ILE A 256 12.78 -2.02 -12.79
CA ILE A 256 12.31 -2.91 -11.72
C ILE A 256 10.82 -3.22 -11.89
N TRP A 257 9.97 -2.23 -12.19
CA TRP A 257 8.54 -2.47 -12.47
C TRP A 257 8.32 -3.41 -13.65
N GLN A 258 9.01 -3.19 -14.77
CA GLN A 258 8.95 -4.09 -15.93
C GLN A 258 9.39 -5.51 -15.58
N GLN A 259 10.42 -5.66 -14.75
CA GLN A 259 10.90 -6.96 -14.30
C GLN A 259 9.88 -7.65 -13.38
N CYS A 260 9.21 -6.90 -12.47
CA CYS A 260 8.12 -7.42 -11.66
C CYS A 260 6.98 -7.97 -12.52
N GLN A 261 6.50 -7.18 -13.49
CA GLN A 261 5.42 -7.57 -14.39
C GLN A 261 5.81 -8.79 -15.24
N ARG A 262 6.99 -8.76 -15.86
CA ARG A 262 7.48 -9.86 -16.65
C ARG A 262 7.57 -11.16 -15.85
N THR A 263 8.14 -11.11 -14.65
CA THR A 263 8.22 -12.27 -13.76
C THR A 263 6.83 -12.78 -13.40
N ALA A 264 5.89 -11.89 -13.09
CA ALA A 264 4.52 -12.23 -12.74
C ALA A 264 3.79 -12.95 -13.89
N GLU A 265 3.86 -12.40 -15.10
CA GLU A 265 3.24 -12.99 -16.30
C GLU A 265 3.84 -14.36 -16.65
N LEU A 266 5.16 -14.49 -16.63
CA LEU A 266 5.83 -15.75 -16.88
C LEU A 266 5.51 -16.80 -15.81
N ALA A 267 5.42 -16.39 -14.53
CA ALA A 267 5.06 -17.27 -13.44
C ALA A 267 3.61 -17.77 -13.56
N ARG A 268 2.67 -16.89 -13.93
CA ARG A 268 1.26 -17.26 -14.22
C ARG A 268 1.19 -18.26 -15.37
N TRP A 269 1.86 -17.96 -16.47
CA TRP A 269 1.86 -18.81 -17.67
C TRP A 269 2.43 -20.20 -17.37
N LEU A 270 3.61 -20.26 -16.74
CA LEU A 270 4.22 -21.54 -16.35
C LEU A 270 3.34 -22.32 -15.37
N ALA A 271 2.72 -21.65 -14.42
CA ALA A 271 1.81 -22.29 -13.47
C ALA A 271 0.60 -22.91 -14.18
N GLN A 272 0.00 -22.20 -15.16
CA GLN A 272 -1.09 -22.74 -15.97
C GLN A 272 -0.65 -23.95 -16.78
N CYS A 273 0.52 -23.91 -17.43
CA CYS A 273 1.07 -25.07 -18.17
C CYS A 273 1.32 -26.28 -17.28
N LEU A 274 1.62 -26.05 -16.02
CA LEU A 274 1.98 -27.08 -15.05
C LEU A 274 0.86 -27.43 -14.06
N GLU A 275 -0.37 -26.94 -14.29
CA GLU A 275 -1.52 -27.14 -13.36
C GLU A 275 -1.20 -26.67 -11.92
N GLY A 276 -0.57 -25.52 -11.78
CA GLY A 276 -0.30 -24.82 -10.53
C GLY A 276 -1.26 -23.65 -10.29
N ASP A 277 -1.08 -22.93 -9.17
CA ASP A 277 -1.87 -21.74 -8.86
C ASP A 277 -1.30 -20.51 -9.59
N GLY A 278 -1.86 -20.20 -10.77
CA GLY A 278 -1.41 -19.10 -11.62
C GLY A 278 -1.52 -17.73 -10.97
N GLU A 279 -2.61 -17.46 -10.26
CA GLU A 279 -2.84 -16.15 -9.63
C GLU A 279 -1.93 -15.91 -8.43
N ARG A 280 -1.68 -16.95 -7.64
CA ARG A 280 -0.71 -16.88 -6.55
C ARG A 280 0.72 -16.70 -7.06
N CYS A 281 1.09 -17.43 -8.11
CA CYS A 281 2.40 -17.28 -8.75
C CYS A 281 2.57 -15.90 -9.36
N TYR A 282 1.54 -15.34 -10.00
CA TYR A 282 1.52 -13.96 -10.50
C TYR A 282 1.77 -12.96 -9.38
N THR A 283 0.98 -13.05 -8.32
CA THR A 283 1.10 -12.15 -7.15
C THR A 283 2.50 -12.20 -6.54
N ALA A 284 3.06 -13.40 -6.37
CA ALA A 284 4.41 -13.54 -5.83
C ALA A 284 5.47 -12.96 -6.78
N GLY A 285 5.30 -13.16 -8.09
CA GLY A 285 6.16 -12.57 -9.13
C GLY A 285 6.09 -11.05 -9.16
N LEU A 286 4.89 -10.47 -8.99
CA LEU A 286 4.73 -9.02 -8.92
C LEU A 286 5.41 -8.42 -7.69
N LEU A 287 5.34 -9.09 -6.55
CA LEU A 287 5.83 -8.59 -5.26
C LEU A 287 7.32 -8.88 -5.00
N HIS A 288 8.01 -9.62 -5.86
CA HIS A 288 9.36 -10.10 -5.51
C HIS A 288 10.41 -8.99 -5.38
N LEU A 289 10.35 -7.91 -6.18
CA LEU A 289 11.26 -6.76 -6.11
C LEU A 289 10.65 -5.55 -5.36
N LEU A 290 9.60 -5.74 -4.58
CA LEU A 290 8.98 -4.67 -3.78
C LEU A 290 10.00 -3.95 -2.88
N GLY A 291 10.99 -4.69 -2.37
CA GLY A 291 12.06 -4.13 -1.54
C GLY A 291 12.97 -3.19 -2.30
N ASP A 292 13.29 -3.52 -3.53
CA ASP A 292 14.13 -2.68 -4.42
C ASP A 292 13.44 -1.35 -4.71
N LEU A 293 12.14 -1.37 -5.03
CA LEU A 293 11.33 -0.17 -5.19
C LEU A 293 11.29 0.68 -3.90
N ALA A 294 11.18 0.02 -2.74
CA ALA A 294 11.19 0.73 -1.45
C ALA A 294 12.56 1.35 -1.12
N VAL A 295 13.65 0.73 -1.55
CA VAL A 295 15.00 1.32 -1.47
C VAL A 295 15.08 2.57 -2.35
N LEU A 296 14.59 2.54 -3.61
CA LEU A 296 14.56 3.73 -4.46
C LEU A 296 13.78 4.88 -3.83
N ARG A 297 12.59 4.59 -3.26
CA ARG A 297 11.82 5.59 -2.53
C ARG A 297 12.59 6.17 -1.35
N SER A 298 13.32 5.34 -0.61
CA SER A 298 14.15 5.79 0.51
C SER A 298 15.33 6.63 0.05
N ILE A 299 15.98 6.29 -1.08
CA ILE A 299 17.04 7.08 -1.69
C ILE A 299 16.49 8.44 -2.13
N GLN A 300 15.34 8.49 -2.80
CA GLN A 300 14.70 9.76 -3.15
C GLN A 300 14.46 10.61 -1.92
N SER A 301 13.86 10.04 -0.87
CA SER A 301 13.62 10.76 0.38
C SER A 301 14.92 11.29 1.00
N TRP A 302 15.98 10.52 0.96
CA TRP A 302 17.30 10.95 1.46
C TRP A 302 17.86 12.13 0.65
N ARG A 303 17.74 12.12 -0.68
CA ARG A 303 18.14 13.22 -1.54
C ARG A 303 17.27 14.47 -1.33
N ASP A 304 15.97 14.31 -1.21
CA ASP A 304 15.04 15.40 -0.91
C ASP A 304 15.36 16.09 0.42
N LEU A 305 15.98 15.35 1.35
CA LEU A 305 16.46 15.85 2.63
C LEU A 305 17.88 16.51 2.54
N GLY A 306 18.46 16.64 1.36
CA GLY A 306 19.78 17.26 1.16
C GLY A 306 20.96 16.28 1.25
N GLY A 307 20.70 14.98 1.00
CA GLY A 307 21.75 13.99 0.85
C GLY A 307 22.69 14.28 -0.33
N GLU A 308 23.88 13.68 -0.31
CA GLU A 308 24.90 13.86 -1.35
C GLU A 308 24.41 13.40 -2.74
N GLU A 309 25.02 13.95 -3.80
CA GLU A 309 24.78 13.45 -5.15
C GLU A 309 25.29 12.02 -5.29
N LEU A 310 24.47 11.17 -5.93
CA LEU A 310 24.79 9.76 -6.15
C LEU A 310 25.06 9.48 -7.61
N THR A 311 25.89 8.46 -7.86
CA THR A 311 26.06 7.89 -9.19
C THR A 311 25.11 6.70 -9.40
N ALA A 312 24.89 6.31 -10.66
CA ALA A 312 24.05 5.15 -10.99
C ALA A 312 24.62 3.85 -10.36
N GLU A 313 25.96 3.72 -10.30
CA GLU A 313 26.62 2.57 -9.69
C GLU A 313 26.36 2.48 -8.19
N GLN A 314 26.31 3.61 -7.49
CA GLN A 314 25.98 3.66 -6.06
C GLN A 314 24.52 3.27 -5.81
N VAL A 315 23.59 3.68 -6.70
CA VAL A 315 22.19 3.23 -6.65
C VAL A 315 22.09 1.73 -6.86
N GLU A 316 22.79 1.16 -7.86
CA GLU A 316 22.80 -0.29 -8.10
C GLU A 316 23.40 -1.07 -6.91
N GLU A 317 24.46 -0.55 -6.29
CA GLU A 317 25.03 -1.15 -5.09
C GLU A 317 24.02 -1.14 -3.92
N ALA A 318 23.33 -0.02 -3.70
CA ALA A 318 22.31 0.11 -2.68
C ALA A 318 21.15 -0.87 -2.90
N LEU A 319 20.67 -1.02 -4.15
CA LEU A 319 19.64 -1.99 -4.51
C LEU A 319 20.09 -3.42 -4.21
N ARG A 320 21.31 -3.80 -4.60
CA ARG A 320 21.87 -5.13 -4.37
C ARG A 320 22.00 -5.45 -2.88
N THR A 321 22.42 -4.49 -2.09
CA THR A 321 22.67 -4.68 -0.66
C THR A 321 21.38 -4.64 0.16
N HIS A 322 20.45 -3.72 -0.14
CA HIS A 322 19.30 -3.43 0.69
C HIS A 322 17.97 -3.98 0.15
N GLY A 323 17.84 -4.29 -1.15
CA GLY A 323 16.58 -4.70 -1.76
C GLY A 323 15.92 -5.88 -1.07
N ALA A 324 16.62 -7.01 -0.94
CA ALA A 324 16.07 -8.21 -0.29
C ALA A 324 15.75 -7.99 1.21
N PRO A 325 16.62 -7.34 2.03
CA PRO A 325 16.29 -6.96 3.41
C PRO A 325 15.07 -6.06 3.54
N TYR A 326 14.91 -5.03 2.70
CA TYR A 326 13.72 -4.16 2.68
C TYR A 326 12.47 -4.95 2.35
N GLY A 327 12.50 -5.78 1.31
CA GLY A 327 11.38 -6.63 0.92
C GLY A 327 10.94 -7.55 2.05
N SER A 328 11.90 -8.16 2.76
CA SER A 328 11.61 -9.02 3.92
C SER A 328 10.96 -8.23 5.07
N ALA A 329 11.49 -7.05 5.39
CA ALA A 329 10.96 -6.18 6.44
C ALA A 329 9.53 -5.72 6.12
N LEU A 330 9.26 -5.29 4.87
CA LEU A 330 7.93 -4.86 4.43
C LEU A 330 6.91 -5.99 4.51
N ARG A 331 7.22 -7.15 3.94
CA ARG A 331 6.33 -8.33 3.95
C ARG A 331 6.00 -8.77 5.37
N THR A 332 6.93 -8.65 6.30
CA THR A 332 6.72 -8.97 7.72
C THR A 332 5.86 -7.90 8.41
N ARG A 333 6.16 -6.62 8.20
CA ARG A 333 5.40 -5.51 8.78
C ARG A 333 3.95 -5.48 8.29
N TRP A 334 3.72 -5.73 7.01
CA TRP A 334 2.38 -5.82 6.43
C TRP A 334 1.67 -7.13 6.80
N ARG A 335 2.34 -8.04 7.50
CA ARG A 335 1.79 -9.34 7.90
C ARG A 335 1.23 -10.13 6.70
N LEU A 336 1.91 -10.06 5.56
CA LEU A 336 1.52 -10.90 4.42
C LEU A 336 1.51 -12.37 4.83
N PRO A 337 0.60 -13.19 4.27
CA PRO A 337 0.50 -14.61 4.58
C PRO A 337 1.84 -15.32 4.49
N LEU A 338 2.10 -16.25 5.40
CA LEU A 338 3.38 -16.95 5.49
C LEU A 338 3.71 -17.69 4.18
N GLU A 339 2.72 -18.34 3.60
CA GLU A 339 2.84 -19.09 2.34
C GLU A 339 3.25 -18.17 1.19
N LEU A 340 2.66 -16.97 1.10
CA LEU A 340 3.03 -15.97 0.09
C LEU A 340 4.44 -15.43 0.32
N ARG A 341 4.82 -15.17 1.58
CA ARG A 341 6.19 -14.75 1.93
C ARG A 341 7.23 -15.79 1.58
N GLN A 342 6.95 -17.06 1.84
CA GLN A 342 7.82 -18.19 1.50
C GLN A 342 7.95 -18.36 -0.01
N LEU A 343 6.84 -18.21 -0.74
CA LEU A 343 6.84 -18.26 -2.20
C LEU A 343 7.69 -17.13 -2.79
N ILE A 344 7.52 -15.89 -2.33
CA ILE A 344 8.35 -14.75 -2.78
C ILE A 344 9.84 -15.00 -2.47
N ALA A 345 10.17 -15.56 -1.31
CA ALA A 345 11.56 -15.83 -0.95
C ALA A 345 12.23 -16.83 -1.92
N ALA A 346 11.49 -17.76 -2.49
CA ALA A 346 11.99 -18.69 -3.48
C ALA A 346 12.45 -18.02 -4.80
N ALA A 347 12.00 -16.82 -5.11
CA ALA A 347 12.51 -16.04 -6.24
C ALA A 347 13.99 -15.69 -6.07
N TYR A 348 14.44 -15.42 -4.84
CA TYR A 348 15.84 -15.04 -4.57
C TYR A 348 16.76 -16.24 -4.48
N GLN A 349 16.37 -17.25 -3.73
CA GLN A 349 17.20 -18.41 -3.51
C GLN A 349 16.35 -19.66 -3.20
N LEU A 350 16.63 -20.73 -3.93
CA LEU A 350 16.14 -22.04 -3.53
C LEU A 350 17.01 -22.56 -2.39
N GLY A 351 16.44 -22.65 -1.17
CA GLY A 351 17.12 -23.21 0.01
C GLY A 351 17.46 -24.71 -0.15
N GLY A 352 18.06 -25.33 0.83
CA GLY A 352 18.38 -26.76 0.82
C GLY A 352 17.23 -27.62 1.39
N GLY A 353 16.16 -27.87 0.62
CA GLY A 353 15.02 -28.64 1.15
C GLY A 353 14.01 -29.10 0.10
N VAL A 354 12.81 -29.44 0.56
CA VAL A 354 11.65 -29.77 -0.31
C VAL A 354 11.04 -28.47 -0.79
N TYR A 355 10.92 -28.31 -2.11
CA TYR A 355 10.33 -27.14 -2.73
C TYR A 355 8.88 -27.43 -3.16
N SER A 356 8.01 -26.45 -2.98
CA SER A 356 6.70 -26.50 -3.62
C SER A 356 6.86 -26.31 -5.14
N LYS A 357 5.91 -26.83 -5.89
CA LYS A 357 5.84 -26.64 -7.35
C LYS A 357 5.87 -25.17 -7.73
N ASP A 358 5.06 -24.35 -7.04
CA ASP A 358 4.97 -22.92 -7.28
C ASP A 358 6.28 -22.18 -7.00
N ALA A 359 7.05 -22.62 -5.97
CA ALA A 359 8.37 -22.04 -5.68
C ALA A 359 9.37 -22.27 -6.84
N LEU A 360 9.36 -23.46 -7.41
CA LEU A 360 10.20 -23.79 -8.57
C LEU A 360 9.74 -23.00 -9.81
N ILE A 361 8.42 -22.87 -10.03
CA ILE A 361 7.84 -22.09 -11.13
C ILE A 361 8.28 -20.64 -11.02
N LEU A 362 8.11 -20.02 -9.85
CA LEU A 362 8.49 -18.62 -9.64
C LEU A 362 9.98 -18.40 -9.87
N HIS A 363 10.81 -19.33 -9.38
CA HIS A 363 12.26 -19.24 -9.56
C HIS A 363 12.67 -19.28 -11.05
N ILE A 364 12.08 -20.18 -11.82
CA ILE A 364 12.35 -20.26 -13.28
C ILE A 364 11.78 -19.03 -14.01
N ALA A 365 10.59 -18.56 -13.63
CA ALA A 365 10.00 -17.35 -14.20
C ALA A 365 10.89 -16.12 -14.00
N LYS A 366 11.45 -15.96 -12.79
CA LYS A 366 12.40 -14.88 -12.50
C LYS A 366 13.65 -14.99 -13.35
N LEU A 367 14.28 -16.17 -13.43
CA LEU A 367 15.47 -16.37 -14.25
C LEU A 367 15.19 -16.07 -15.73
N ALA A 368 14.02 -16.47 -16.23
CA ALA A 368 13.61 -16.17 -17.60
C ALA A 368 13.35 -14.67 -17.83
N ALA A 369 12.81 -13.97 -16.82
CA ALA A 369 12.59 -12.53 -16.87
C ALA A 369 13.90 -11.72 -16.85
N GLU A 370 14.95 -12.26 -16.25
CA GLU A 370 16.29 -11.64 -16.17
C GLU A 370 17.17 -11.89 -17.42
N LEU A 371 16.74 -12.76 -18.32
CA LEU A 371 17.50 -12.98 -19.55
C LEU A 371 17.53 -11.72 -20.42
N PRO A 372 18.71 -11.39 -20.99
CA PRO A 372 18.83 -10.31 -21.96
C PRO A 372 17.89 -10.49 -23.16
N GLU A 373 17.49 -9.38 -23.78
CA GLU A 373 16.67 -9.44 -25.00
C GLU A 373 17.39 -10.22 -26.11
N GLY A 374 16.69 -11.21 -26.66
CA GLY A 374 17.23 -12.08 -27.73
C GLY A 374 17.88 -13.37 -27.25
N GLU A 375 18.11 -13.53 -25.94
CA GLU A 375 18.56 -14.84 -25.44
C GLU A 375 17.41 -15.85 -25.35
N ASP A 376 17.75 -17.11 -25.71
CA ASP A 376 16.79 -18.22 -25.71
C ASP A 376 16.62 -18.80 -24.31
N ALA A 377 15.39 -18.72 -23.79
CA ALA A 377 15.03 -19.30 -22.50
C ALA A 377 15.19 -20.84 -22.45
N ALA A 378 15.33 -21.50 -23.61
CA ALA A 378 15.63 -22.93 -23.71
C ALA A 378 16.89 -23.34 -22.93
N GLN A 379 17.86 -22.45 -22.76
CA GLN A 379 19.06 -22.69 -21.94
C GLN A 379 18.74 -23.01 -20.47
N LEU A 380 17.62 -22.50 -19.94
CA LEU A 380 17.17 -22.75 -18.57
C LEU A 380 16.74 -24.21 -18.35
N ALA A 381 16.53 -25.02 -19.38
CA ALA A 381 16.21 -26.44 -19.24
C ALA A 381 17.30 -27.22 -18.48
N LYS A 382 18.54 -26.72 -18.49
CA LYS A 382 19.65 -27.30 -17.72
C LYS A 382 19.62 -26.93 -16.25
N HIS A 383 18.84 -25.93 -15.86
CA HIS A 383 18.74 -25.46 -14.48
C HIS A 383 18.07 -26.52 -13.58
N LYS A 384 18.53 -26.64 -12.32
CA LYS A 384 18.02 -27.65 -11.38
C LYS A 384 16.48 -27.56 -11.23
N ALA A 385 15.93 -26.34 -11.08
CA ALA A 385 14.51 -26.15 -10.90
C ALA A 385 13.70 -26.58 -12.14
N ALA A 386 14.18 -26.30 -13.36
CA ALA A 386 13.53 -26.70 -14.59
C ALA A 386 13.47 -28.25 -14.71
N ARG A 387 14.57 -28.92 -14.38
CA ARG A 387 14.60 -30.40 -14.35
C ARG A 387 13.65 -31.00 -13.31
N MET A 388 13.54 -30.37 -12.12
CA MET A 388 12.60 -30.83 -11.08
C MET A 388 11.14 -30.64 -11.49
N LEU A 389 10.84 -29.63 -12.32
CA LEU A 389 9.52 -29.40 -12.90
C LEU A 389 9.25 -30.23 -14.17
N GLY A 390 10.25 -30.91 -14.72
CA GLY A 390 10.13 -31.63 -15.98
C GLY A 390 10.01 -30.71 -17.21
N LEU A 391 10.51 -29.46 -17.11
CA LEU A 391 10.48 -28.50 -18.21
C LEU A 391 11.54 -28.85 -19.25
N ASP A 392 11.11 -28.98 -20.48
CA ASP A 392 12.00 -29.18 -21.63
C ASP A 392 12.37 -27.85 -22.32
N ALA A 393 13.35 -27.91 -23.22
CA ALA A 393 13.80 -26.74 -23.96
C ALA A 393 12.68 -26.16 -24.85
N THR A 394 11.79 -27.02 -25.39
CA THR A 394 10.71 -26.61 -26.28
C THR A 394 9.68 -25.75 -25.58
N LEU A 395 9.26 -26.17 -24.38
CA LEU A 395 8.32 -25.38 -23.58
C LEU A 395 8.94 -24.05 -23.15
N LEU A 396 10.20 -24.05 -22.72
CA LEU A 396 10.90 -22.82 -22.32
C LEU A 396 11.12 -21.85 -23.49
N ALA A 397 11.38 -22.37 -24.72
CA ALA A 397 11.45 -21.54 -25.91
C ALA A 397 10.09 -20.92 -26.30
N SER A 398 8.98 -21.50 -25.85
CA SER A 398 7.62 -21.00 -26.11
C SER A 398 7.13 -19.97 -25.08
N LEU A 399 7.97 -19.53 -24.13
CA LEU A 399 7.61 -18.51 -23.17
C LEU A 399 7.11 -17.23 -23.87
N PRO A 400 6.04 -16.58 -23.36
CA PRO A 400 5.49 -15.36 -23.94
C PRO A 400 6.54 -14.27 -24.05
N LYS A 401 6.66 -13.64 -25.23
CA LYS A 401 7.48 -12.44 -25.41
C LYS A 401 6.74 -11.23 -24.89
N LEU A 402 7.45 -10.29 -24.26
CA LEU A 402 6.86 -9.04 -23.78
C LEU A 402 6.13 -8.30 -24.92
N GLY A 403 4.89 -7.84 -24.66
CA GLY A 403 4.11 -7.04 -25.60
C GLY A 403 2.93 -7.74 -26.26
N MET A 404 2.69 -9.03 -26.02
CA MET A 404 1.50 -9.74 -26.52
C MET A 404 0.53 -10.03 -25.35
N SER A 405 0.15 -9.02 -24.57
CA SER A 405 -0.91 -9.16 -23.58
C SER A 405 -2.29 -9.13 -24.26
N THR A 406 -2.96 -10.29 -24.21
CA THR A 406 -4.42 -10.46 -24.14
C THR A 406 -5.29 -9.73 -25.17
N GLN A 407 -5.17 -10.10 -26.46
CA GLN A 407 -6.31 -9.99 -27.39
C GLN A 407 -6.88 -11.37 -27.83
N ALA A 408 -6.49 -12.47 -27.19
CA ALA A 408 -6.83 -13.82 -27.67
C ALA A 408 -8.05 -14.48 -27.03
N SER A 409 -8.82 -13.83 -26.14
CA SER A 409 -10.00 -14.44 -25.52
C SER A 409 -11.37 -13.87 -25.94
N ALA A 410 -11.42 -12.93 -26.90
CA ALA A 410 -12.68 -12.35 -27.36
C ALA A 410 -13.17 -12.84 -28.74
N SER A 411 -12.45 -13.74 -29.42
CA SER A 411 -12.82 -14.14 -30.79
C SER A 411 -13.29 -15.58 -30.98
N SER A 412 -13.43 -16.41 -29.93
CA SER A 412 -13.85 -17.80 -30.08
C SER A 412 -15.32 -18.13 -29.73
N THR A 413 -16.19 -17.13 -29.49
CA THR A 413 -17.60 -17.38 -29.13
C THR A 413 -18.62 -16.83 -30.15
N LYS A 414 -18.21 -16.62 -31.42
CA LYS A 414 -19.16 -16.26 -32.48
C LYS A 414 -18.97 -17.14 -33.71
N SER A 415 -19.14 -18.45 -33.60
CA SER A 415 -19.34 -19.34 -34.76
C SER A 415 -19.90 -20.69 -34.33
N SER A 416 -21.14 -20.70 -33.83
CA SER A 416 -22.00 -21.89 -33.90
C SER A 416 -23.43 -21.49 -33.47
N ARG A 417 -24.15 -20.87 -34.38
CA ARG A 417 -25.63 -20.91 -34.53
C ARG A 417 -25.99 -20.26 -35.86
N SER A 418 -26.01 -21.10 -36.87
CA SER A 418 -26.89 -21.00 -38.02
C SER A 418 -27.60 -22.32 -38.16
#